data_799e13c7209082bca47a00dbce891540
#
_entry.id   799e13c7209082bca47a00dbce891540
#
_cell.length_a   1.000
_cell.length_b   1.000
_cell.length_c   1.000
_cell.angle_alpha   90.00
_cell.angle_beta   90.00
_cell.angle_gamma   90.00
#
_symmetry.space_group_name_H-M   'P 1'
#
loop_
_entity.id
_entity.type
_entity.pdbx_description
1 polymer ?
#
loop_
_entity_poly.entity_id
_entity_poly.type
_entity_poly.pdbx_seq_one_letter_code
_entity_poly.pdbx_strand_id
1 'polypeptide(L)'
;MALRKKQDGKLVIEQTRDLAAVRAMLSAAGMITDGLEWPPACYLVAYFGTQAVGVIGVEPSLDAALIRSVYVIGEMRGRGIGAELIAAARKAAHTRGARSLYLFSTDAGAFFQRVGFVPIPVAQLVGALSAVPQVKYYLARPDDLAREEAFYLDISQDGVILR
;
A
#
# COMPACT_ATOMS: atom_id res chain seq x y z
N MET A 1 22.62 9.56 13.04
CA MET A 1 22.49 8.60 11.93
C MET A 1 22.72 7.21 12.51
N ALA A 2 21.65 6.46 12.72
CA ALA A 2 21.78 5.10 13.24
C ALA A 2 22.37 4.21 12.14
N LEU A 3 23.54 3.67 12.36
CA LEU A 3 24.15 2.65 11.49
C LEU A 3 23.24 1.42 11.53
N ARG A 4 22.51 1.16 10.44
CA ARG A 4 21.80 -0.10 10.27
C ARG A 4 22.82 -1.25 10.35
N LYS A 5 22.69 -2.08 11.36
CA LYS A 5 23.43 -3.34 11.41
C LYS A 5 23.11 -4.13 10.14
N LYS A 6 24.13 -4.51 9.40
CA LYS A 6 24.04 -5.48 8.30
C LYS A 6 23.33 -6.73 8.81
N GLN A 7 22.04 -6.85 8.47
CA GLN A 7 21.33 -8.13 8.61
C GLN A 7 21.50 -8.86 7.28
N ASP A 8 22.55 -9.65 7.19
CA ASP A 8 22.84 -10.41 5.99
C ASP A 8 21.68 -11.38 5.69
N GLY A 9 21.00 -11.14 4.55
CA GLY A 9 20.08 -12.10 3.96
C GLY A 9 18.64 -12.10 4.47
N LYS A 10 18.23 -11.16 5.35
CA LYS A 10 16.85 -11.11 5.87
C LYS A 10 16.08 -9.91 5.32
N LEU A 11 14.83 -10.15 4.88
CA LEU A 11 13.89 -9.10 4.55
C LEU A 11 13.40 -8.40 5.83
N VAL A 12 13.47 -7.07 5.85
CA VAL A 12 12.95 -6.24 6.96
C VAL A 12 12.02 -5.20 6.37
N ILE A 13 10.82 -5.05 6.95
CA ILE A 13 9.86 -4.01 6.57
C ILE A 13 9.73 -3.04 7.72
N GLU A 14 9.95 -1.76 7.43
CA GLU A 14 9.93 -0.68 8.42
C GLU A 14 9.08 0.48 7.94
N GLN A 15 8.36 1.11 8.85
CA GLN A 15 7.75 2.40 8.57
C GLN A 15 8.83 3.46 8.39
N THR A 16 8.69 4.26 7.35
CA THR A 16 9.63 5.35 7.06
C THR A 16 8.96 6.72 7.23
N ARG A 17 9.77 7.72 7.60
CA ARG A 17 9.43 9.14 7.52
C ARG A 17 10.17 9.86 6.40
N ASP A 18 11.04 9.15 5.68
CA ASP A 18 11.79 9.70 4.55
C ASP A 18 10.93 9.63 3.28
N LEU A 19 10.03 10.60 3.14
CA LEU A 19 9.15 10.70 1.97
C LEU A 19 9.92 11.06 0.70
N ALA A 20 11.08 11.69 0.79
CA ALA A 20 11.91 11.98 -0.37
C ALA A 20 12.43 10.68 -1.01
N ALA A 21 12.87 9.72 -0.21
CA ALA A 21 13.28 8.40 -0.69
C ALA A 21 12.13 7.60 -1.29
N VAL A 22 10.94 7.65 -0.66
CA VAL A 22 9.71 7.03 -1.18
C VAL A 22 9.34 7.65 -2.53
N ARG A 23 9.32 8.96 -2.62
CA ARG A 23 9.01 9.70 -3.85
C ARG A 23 9.98 9.35 -4.98
N ALA A 24 11.26 9.29 -4.69
CA ALA A 24 12.28 8.93 -5.67
C ALA A 24 12.07 7.51 -6.23
N MET A 25 11.76 6.55 -5.36
CA MET A 25 11.48 5.17 -5.78
C MET A 25 10.23 5.07 -6.66
N LEU A 26 9.15 5.73 -6.28
CA LEU A 26 7.88 5.72 -7.01
C LEU A 26 7.99 6.47 -8.34
N SER A 27 8.65 7.62 -8.35
CA SER A 27 8.87 8.40 -9.58
C SER A 27 9.71 7.62 -10.60
N ALA A 28 10.75 6.94 -10.15
CA ALA A 28 11.57 6.08 -11.02
C ALA A 28 10.75 4.91 -11.61
N ALA A 29 9.71 4.46 -10.93
CA ALA A 29 8.79 3.42 -11.38
C ALA A 29 7.61 3.95 -12.22
N GLY A 30 7.52 5.27 -12.45
CA GLY A 30 6.40 5.91 -13.17
C GLY A 30 5.08 5.89 -12.40
N MET A 31 5.12 5.78 -11.08
CA MET A 31 3.94 5.69 -10.22
C MET A 31 3.53 7.07 -9.70
N ILE A 32 2.25 7.19 -9.31
CA ILE A 32 1.66 8.41 -8.77
C ILE A 32 2.32 8.79 -7.46
N THR A 33 2.79 10.04 -7.36
CA THR A 33 3.42 10.61 -6.15
C THR A 33 2.59 11.71 -5.49
N ASP A 34 1.42 12.04 -6.06
CA ASP A 34 0.52 13.04 -5.49
C ASP A 34 0.01 12.60 -4.11
N GLY A 35 0.03 13.52 -3.16
CA GLY A 35 -0.54 13.32 -1.83
C GLY A 35 0.29 12.46 -0.89
N LEU A 36 1.57 12.19 -1.18
CA LEU A 36 2.44 11.40 -0.29
C LEU A 36 2.58 12.04 1.09
N GLU A 37 2.56 13.37 1.17
CA GLU A 37 2.73 14.13 2.41
C GLU A 37 1.44 14.24 3.24
N TRP A 38 0.33 13.69 2.76
CA TRP A 38 -0.95 13.82 3.47
C TRP A 38 -0.92 13.08 4.81
N PRO A 39 -0.97 13.79 5.95
CA PRO A 39 -1.17 13.13 7.22
C PRO A 39 -2.66 12.70 7.34
N PRO A 40 -2.99 11.51 7.80
CA PRO A 40 -2.15 10.55 8.54
C PRO A 40 -1.61 9.40 7.68
N ALA A 41 -1.33 9.59 6.40
CA ALA A 41 -0.76 8.53 5.56
C ALA A 41 0.56 7.98 6.14
N CYS A 42 0.80 6.69 5.97
CA CYS A 42 2.06 6.08 6.33
C CYS A 42 2.63 5.22 5.20
N TYR A 43 3.95 5.13 5.17
CA TYR A 43 4.67 4.34 4.18
C TYR A 43 5.58 3.33 4.87
N LEU A 44 5.56 2.11 4.33
CA LEU A 44 6.42 1.02 4.78
C LEU A 44 7.38 0.70 3.65
N VAL A 45 8.65 0.52 3.99
CA VAL A 45 9.71 0.17 3.03
C VAL A 45 10.28 -1.18 3.39
N ALA A 46 10.37 -2.04 2.39
CA ALA A 46 11.05 -3.32 2.50
C ALA A 46 12.55 -3.16 2.18
N TYR A 47 13.37 -3.70 3.04
CA TYR A 47 14.82 -3.73 2.89
C TYR A 47 15.35 -5.14 2.85
N PHE A 48 16.28 -5.38 1.96
CA PHE A 48 17.11 -6.57 1.95
C PHE A 48 18.55 -6.13 2.23
N GLY A 49 19.05 -6.43 3.42
CA GLY A 49 20.28 -5.79 3.91
C GLY A 49 20.09 -4.29 4.07
N THR A 50 20.87 -3.50 3.32
CA THR A 50 20.78 -2.03 3.31
C THR A 50 20.00 -1.47 2.11
N GLN A 51 19.63 -2.33 1.16
CA GLN A 51 18.94 -1.94 -0.07
C GLN A 51 17.43 -1.86 0.15
N ALA A 52 16.82 -0.72 -0.19
CA ALA A 52 15.38 -0.60 -0.30
C ALA A 52 14.90 -1.35 -1.55
N VAL A 53 14.03 -2.33 -1.37
CA VAL A 53 13.58 -3.23 -2.46
C VAL A 53 12.09 -3.14 -2.74
N GLY A 54 11.33 -2.46 -1.92
CA GLY A 54 9.91 -2.27 -2.13
C GLY A 54 9.30 -1.24 -1.19
N VAL A 55 8.09 -0.83 -1.50
CA VAL A 55 7.32 0.17 -0.74
C VAL A 55 5.84 -0.13 -0.81
N ILE A 56 5.11 0.29 0.21
CA ILE A 56 3.65 0.31 0.25
C ILE A 56 3.19 1.51 1.07
N GLY A 57 2.09 2.14 0.64
CA GLY A 57 1.45 3.24 1.35
C GLY A 57 0.10 2.85 1.91
N VAL A 58 -0.25 3.47 3.03
CA VAL A 58 -1.55 3.34 3.70
C VAL A 58 -2.11 4.74 3.94
N GLU A 59 -3.26 5.05 3.33
CA GLU A 59 -4.00 6.28 3.55
C GLU A 59 -5.24 5.96 4.41
N PRO A 60 -5.20 6.20 5.75
CA PRO A 60 -6.35 5.89 6.60
C PRO A 60 -7.47 6.91 6.43
N SER A 61 -8.72 6.44 6.58
CA SER A 61 -9.92 7.28 6.57
C SER A 61 -11.00 6.61 7.44
N LEU A 62 -11.30 7.20 8.60
CA LEU A 62 -12.25 6.63 9.57
C LEU A 62 -11.88 5.17 9.93
N ASP A 63 -12.77 4.22 9.67
CA ASP A 63 -12.59 2.80 9.93
C ASP A 63 -12.10 2.00 8.70
N ALA A 64 -11.58 2.69 7.68
CA ALA A 64 -11.07 2.09 6.47
C ALA A 64 -9.69 2.66 6.13
N ALA A 65 -9.00 2.05 5.19
CA ALA A 65 -7.76 2.58 4.61
C ALA A 65 -7.64 2.23 3.14
N LEU A 66 -7.02 3.14 2.39
CA LEU A 66 -6.59 2.89 1.02
C LEU A 66 -5.14 2.42 1.02
N ILE A 67 -4.90 1.28 0.40
CA ILE A 67 -3.56 0.80 0.08
C ILE A 67 -3.15 1.43 -1.25
N ARG A 68 -1.97 2.01 -1.29
CA ARG A 68 -1.41 2.63 -2.49
C ARG A 68 0.07 2.35 -2.63
N SER A 69 0.62 2.66 -3.81
CA SER A 69 2.07 2.71 -4.02
C SER A 69 2.76 1.37 -3.75
N VAL A 70 2.08 0.26 -4.04
CA VAL A 70 2.66 -1.08 -3.89
C VAL A 70 3.65 -1.30 -5.02
N TYR A 71 4.94 -1.34 -4.68
CA TYR A 71 6.00 -1.50 -5.64
C TYR A 71 7.13 -2.37 -5.08
N VAL A 72 7.63 -3.28 -5.90
CA VAL A 72 8.83 -4.09 -5.65
C VAL A 72 9.75 -3.93 -6.84
N ILE A 73 11.03 -3.66 -6.61
CA ILE A 73 12.01 -3.52 -7.70
C ILE A 73 12.05 -4.80 -8.55
N GLY A 74 12.27 -4.64 -9.87
CA GLY A 74 12.16 -5.75 -10.83
C GLY A 74 12.99 -6.98 -10.47
N GLU A 75 14.23 -6.79 -10.02
CA GLU A 75 15.17 -7.85 -9.64
C GLU A 75 14.71 -8.68 -8.44
N MET A 76 13.83 -8.12 -7.60
CA MET A 76 13.36 -8.74 -6.36
C MET A 76 11.93 -9.27 -6.46
N ARG A 77 11.31 -9.19 -7.62
CA ARG A 77 9.98 -9.76 -7.86
C ARG A 77 10.01 -11.28 -7.85
N GLY A 78 8.85 -11.89 -7.57
CA GLY A 78 8.71 -13.34 -7.51
C GLY A 78 9.29 -13.98 -6.23
N ARG A 79 9.59 -13.18 -5.21
CA ARG A 79 10.16 -13.64 -3.93
C ARG A 79 9.21 -13.48 -2.74
N GLY A 80 7.95 -13.12 -2.98
CA GLY A 80 6.95 -12.92 -1.93
C GLY A 80 7.01 -11.58 -1.22
N ILE A 81 7.84 -10.62 -1.65
CA ILE A 81 7.99 -9.32 -0.99
C ILE A 81 6.70 -8.50 -1.06
N GLY A 82 6.00 -8.54 -2.18
CA GLY A 82 4.70 -7.88 -2.32
C GLY A 82 3.67 -8.37 -1.30
N ALA A 83 3.57 -9.67 -1.10
CA ALA A 83 2.69 -10.28 -0.10
C ALA A 83 3.09 -9.88 1.33
N GLU A 84 4.39 -9.81 1.63
CA GLU A 84 4.90 -9.34 2.93
C GLU A 84 4.59 -7.86 3.16
N LEU A 85 4.71 -7.02 2.13
CA LEU A 85 4.32 -5.62 2.19
C LEU A 85 2.82 -5.46 2.47
N ILE A 86 1.97 -6.22 1.79
CA ILE A 86 0.52 -6.23 2.04
C ILE A 86 0.23 -6.66 3.50
N ALA A 87 0.87 -7.71 3.98
CA ALA A 87 0.67 -8.17 5.36
C ALA A 87 1.09 -7.10 6.39
N ALA A 88 2.20 -6.41 6.17
CA ALA A 88 2.67 -5.33 7.02
C ALA A 88 1.72 -4.11 6.98
N ALA A 89 1.22 -3.73 5.81
CA ALA A 89 0.26 -2.65 5.65
C ALA A 89 -1.10 -2.98 6.30
N ARG A 90 -1.56 -4.21 6.15
CA ARG A 90 -2.77 -4.73 6.81
C ARG A 90 -2.68 -4.60 8.33
N LYS A 91 -1.56 -5.00 8.91
CA LYS A 91 -1.29 -4.86 10.34
C LYS A 91 -1.24 -3.39 10.77
N ALA A 92 -0.55 -2.54 10.02
CA ALA A 92 -0.46 -1.11 10.31
C ALA A 92 -1.83 -0.42 10.25
N ALA A 93 -2.65 -0.74 9.25
CA ALA A 93 -4.00 -0.21 9.11
C ALA A 93 -4.91 -0.67 10.27
N HIS A 94 -4.89 -1.96 10.60
CA HIS A 94 -5.67 -2.52 11.69
C HIS A 94 -5.31 -1.88 13.04
N THR A 95 -4.02 -1.69 13.31
CA THR A 95 -3.53 -1.01 14.54
C THR A 95 -4.07 0.42 14.65
N ARG A 96 -4.36 1.08 13.52
CA ARG A 96 -4.96 2.42 13.46
C ARG A 96 -6.47 2.43 13.43
N GLY A 97 -7.12 1.29 13.60
CA GLY A 97 -8.57 1.15 13.69
C GLY A 97 -9.28 0.83 12.38
N ALA A 98 -8.55 0.56 11.30
CA ALA A 98 -9.18 0.17 10.05
C ALA A 98 -9.81 -1.23 10.17
N ARG A 99 -11.01 -1.36 9.63
CA ARG A 99 -11.77 -2.61 9.56
C ARG A 99 -11.85 -3.13 8.12
N SER A 100 -11.48 -2.30 7.16
CA SER A 100 -11.48 -2.64 5.75
C SER A 100 -10.34 -1.94 5.02
N LEU A 101 -9.84 -2.61 3.98
CA LEU A 101 -8.83 -2.09 3.06
C LEU A 101 -9.43 -2.01 1.66
N TYR A 102 -9.04 -0.95 0.94
CA TYR A 102 -9.38 -0.73 -0.45
C TYR A 102 -8.12 -0.45 -1.24
N LEU A 103 -8.13 -0.73 -2.53
CA LEU A 103 -7.06 -0.32 -3.45
C LEU A 103 -7.57 -0.22 -4.88
N PHE A 104 -6.86 0.59 -5.69
CA PHE A 104 -6.96 0.59 -7.13
C PHE A 104 -5.83 -0.22 -7.76
N SER A 105 -6.10 -0.86 -8.89
CA SER A 105 -5.07 -1.51 -9.69
C SER A 105 -5.46 -1.50 -11.17
N THR A 106 -4.50 -1.22 -12.04
CA THR A 106 -4.69 -1.27 -13.49
C THR A 106 -4.45 -2.69 -14.04
N ASP A 107 -3.46 -3.40 -13.50
CA ASP A 107 -2.94 -4.63 -14.11
C ASP A 107 -2.55 -5.75 -13.13
N ALA A 108 -2.61 -5.50 -11.82
CA ALA A 108 -2.17 -6.43 -10.79
C ALA A 108 -3.31 -7.17 -10.06
N GLY A 109 -4.51 -7.21 -10.64
CA GLY A 109 -5.70 -7.79 -10.00
C GLY A 109 -5.51 -9.23 -9.55
N ALA A 110 -4.85 -10.07 -10.36
CA ALA A 110 -4.59 -11.46 -10.00
C ALA A 110 -3.72 -11.59 -8.74
N PHE A 111 -2.71 -10.74 -8.58
CA PHE A 111 -1.88 -10.68 -7.38
C PHE A 111 -2.71 -10.31 -6.14
N PHE A 112 -3.52 -9.25 -6.23
CA PHE A 112 -4.33 -8.81 -5.09
C PHE A 112 -5.39 -9.82 -4.70
N GLN A 113 -5.98 -10.52 -5.66
CA GLN A 113 -6.91 -11.62 -5.37
C GLN A 113 -6.22 -12.79 -4.65
N ARG A 114 -4.99 -13.13 -5.02
CA ARG A 114 -4.22 -14.17 -4.32
C ARG A 114 -3.92 -13.82 -2.86
N VAL A 115 -3.76 -12.55 -2.53
CA VAL A 115 -3.54 -12.10 -1.15
C VAL A 115 -4.84 -11.74 -0.41
N GLY A 116 -6.00 -12.09 -0.97
CA GLY A 116 -7.28 -12.08 -0.29
C GLY A 116 -8.23 -10.96 -0.65
N PHE A 117 -7.84 -10.01 -1.49
CA PHE A 117 -8.75 -8.96 -1.96
C PHE A 117 -9.78 -9.50 -2.94
N VAL A 118 -10.97 -8.90 -2.93
CA VAL A 118 -12.03 -9.20 -3.87
C VAL A 118 -12.34 -8.01 -4.76
N PRO A 119 -12.67 -8.21 -6.04
CA PRO A 119 -13.08 -7.12 -6.91
C PRO A 119 -14.38 -6.48 -6.43
N ILE A 120 -14.47 -5.16 -6.52
CA ILE A 120 -15.67 -4.38 -6.24
C ILE A 120 -15.87 -3.32 -7.34
N PRO A 121 -17.07 -2.75 -7.48
CA PRO A 121 -17.27 -1.60 -8.35
C PRO A 121 -16.41 -0.41 -7.90
N VAL A 122 -15.79 0.29 -8.87
CA VAL A 122 -14.97 1.50 -8.59
C VAL A 122 -15.78 2.54 -7.82
N ALA A 123 -17.06 2.71 -8.16
CA ALA A 123 -17.94 3.66 -7.45
C ALA A 123 -18.07 3.36 -5.96
N GLN A 124 -18.01 2.10 -5.56
CA GLN A 124 -18.06 1.70 -4.14
C GLN A 124 -16.81 2.19 -3.40
N LEU A 125 -15.62 2.02 -3.97
CA LEU A 125 -14.37 2.52 -3.40
C LEU A 125 -14.39 4.04 -3.31
N VAL A 126 -14.75 4.72 -4.39
CA VAL A 126 -14.81 6.18 -4.45
C VAL A 126 -15.78 6.73 -3.39
N GLY A 127 -16.94 6.12 -3.22
CA GLY A 127 -17.91 6.52 -2.20
C GLY A 127 -17.41 6.32 -0.77
N ALA A 128 -16.69 5.22 -0.52
CA ALA A 128 -16.16 4.90 0.82
C ALA A 128 -14.99 5.82 1.23
N LEU A 129 -14.17 6.27 0.28
CA LEU A 129 -12.90 6.94 0.54
C LEU A 129 -12.73 8.26 -0.20
N SER A 130 -13.80 9.00 -0.42
CA SER A 130 -13.81 10.24 -1.23
C SER A 130 -12.87 11.33 -0.71
N ALA A 131 -12.50 11.30 0.57
CA ALA A 131 -11.63 12.29 1.19
C ALA A 131 -10.13 12.02 1.04
N VAL A 132 -9.72 10.79 0.70
CA VAL A 132 -8.30 10.45 0.61
C VAL A 132 -7.64 10.98 -0.66
N PRO A 133 -6.36 11.36 -0.62
CA PRO A 133 -5.68 12.04 -1.74
C PRO A 133 -5.70 11.25 -3.04
N GLN A 134 -5.47 9.95 -3.04
CA GLN A 134 -5.45 9.18 -4.28
C GLN A 134 -6.83 9.11 -4.94
N VAL A 135 -7.91 9.04 -4.16
CA VAL A 135 -9.27 9.09 -4.70
C VAL A 135 -9.55 10.45 -5.33
N LYS A 136 -9.16 11.53 -4.65
CA LYS A 136 -9.28 12.89 -5.21
C LYS A 136 -8.47 13.07 -6.50
N TYR A 137 -7.29 12.48 -6.54
CA TYR A 137 -6.45 12.47 -7.74
C TYR A 137 -7.20 11.86 -8.93
N TYR A 138 -7.80 10.68 -8.76
CA TYR A 138 -8.55 10.00 -9.82
C TYR A 138 -9.86 10.70 -10.17
N LEU A 139 -10.57 11.27 -9.19
CA LEU A 139 -11.80 12.04 -9.46
C LEU A 139 -11.54 13.25 -10.36
N ALA A 140 -10.36 13.85 -10.27
CA ALA A 140 -9.93 14.93 -11.15
C ALA A 140 -9.45 14.43 -12.53
N ARG A 141 -9.33 13.13 -12.73
CA ARG A 141 -8.81 12.48 -13.95
C ARG A 141 -9.69 11.29 -14.35
N PRO A 142 -10.90 11.58 -14.88
CA PRO A 142 -11.88 10.51 -15.18
C PRO A 142 -11.37 9.46 -16.17
N ASP A 143 -10.52 9.84 -17.11
CA ASP A 143 -9.96 8.90 -18.09
C ASP A 143 -8.98 7.92 -17.44
N ASP A 144 -8.21 8.39 -16.47
CA ASP A 144 -7.31 7.53 -15.69
C ASP A 144 -8.11 6.62 -14.76
N LEU A 145 -9.13 7.15 -14.10
CA LEU A 145 -10.03 6.37 -13.25
C LEU A 145 -10.73 5.25 -14.02
N ALA A 146 -11.12 5.50 -15.25
CA ALA A 146 -11.79 4.52 -16.11
C ALA A 146 -10.93 3.29 -16.43
N ARG A 147 -9.60 3.37 -16.25
CA ARG A 147 -8.67 2.25 -16.44
C ARG A 147 -8.44 1.45 -15.18
N GLU A 148 -8.91 1.93 -14.04
CA GLU A 148 -8.68 1.29 -12.76
C GLU A 148 -9.73 0.21 -12.46
N GLU A 149 -9.29 -0.86 -11.84
CA GLU A 149 -10.12 -1.80 -11.11
C GLU A 149 -10.02 -1.49 -9.62
N ALA A 150 -11.08 -1.77 -8.87
CA ALA A 150 -11.12 -1.56 -7.43
C ALA A 150 -11.21 -2.89 -6.69
N PHE A 151 -10.56 -2.95 -5.53
CA PHE A 151 -10.49 -4.14 -4.69
C PHE A 151 -10.74 -3.81 -3.23
N TYR A 152 -11.25 -4.79 -2.52
CA TYR A 152 -11.66 -4.68 -1.12
C TYR A 152 -11.18 -5.89 -0.31
N LEU A 153 -10.79 -5.66 0.94
CA LEU A 153 -10.48 -6.71 1.91
C LEU A 153 -11.08 -6.34 3.26
N ASP A 154 -11.89 -7.23 3.82
CA ASP A 154 -12.37 -7.13 5.21
C ASP A 154 -11.25 -7.59 6.16
N ILE A 155 -10.85 -6.69 7.06
CA ILE A 155 -9.87 -6.96 8.12
C ILE A 155 -10.46 -6.80 9.51
N SER A 156 -11.78 -6.76 9.63
CA SER A 156 -12.47 -6.55 10.92
C SER A 156 -12.19 -7.63 11.94
N GLN A 157 -11.81 -8.82 11.50
CA GLN A 157 -11.46 -9.96 12.36
C GLN A 157 -9.95 -10.10 12.62
N ASP A 158 -9.12 -9.22 12.07
CA ASP A 158 -7.70 -9.25 12.32
C ASP A 158 -7.40 -9.00 13.81
N GLY A 159 -6.43 -9.74 14.34
CA GLY A 159 -6.08 -9.64 15.77
C GLY A 159 -7.06 -10.35 16.72
N VAL A 160 -8.14 -10.92 16.24
CA VAL A 160 -9.03 -11.77 17.08
C VAL A 160 -8.35 -13.13 17.27
N ILE A 161 -8.00 -13.44 18.52
CA ILE A 161 -7.51 -14.78 18.88
C ILE A 161 -8.73 -15.66 19.09
N LEU A 162 -8.94 -16.58 18.19
CA LEU A 162 -9.93 -17.66 18.41
C LEU A 162 -9.35 -18.61 19.46
N ARG A 163 -9.95 -18.59 20.62
CA ARG A 163 -9.61 -19.55 21.69
C ARG A 163 -10.40 -20.85 21.51
#